data_943ebc043866c50538d042d7f7d6a689
#
_entry.id   943ebc043866c50538d042d7f7d6a689
#
_cell.length_a   1.000
_cell.length_b   1.000
_cell.length_c   1.000
_cell.angle_alpha   90.00
_cell.angle_beta   90.00
_cell.angle_gamma   90.00
#
_symmetry.space_group_name_H-M   'P 1'
#
loop_
_entity.id
_entity.type
_entity.pdbx_description
1 polymer ?
#
loop_
_entity_poly.entity_id
_entity_poly.type
_entity_poly.pdbx_seq_one_letter_code
_entity_poly.pdbx_strand_id
1 'polypeptide(L)'
;MVVMIKLLFRILILNILLINSSLSEVIKDINIKGNQRISNETILVLGDINIGSDYNSDELNNIIKKLYNTEFFENISINLNNNILNVTLIENPIIEDIQIDGIKSKQTVEILIDAIKLKNRKSFTEDSLQKDITLIKNILKTSGYYFVEVTPSISKNNELNSVRLVIDINEGPKARVKNISFIGDKKIKDKKLLEVIASEEHKFWKFISNKVYLNQSTIELDKRLLENYYKNLGYYKVKVLNSFSEFSDEGYFKL
;
A
#
# COMPACT_ATOMS: atom_id res chain seq x y z
N MET A 1 -25.38 -29.02 55.82
CA MET A 1 -24.09 -29.53 55.34
C MET A 1 -24.24 -30.43 54.08
N VAL A 2 -25.06 -31.47 54.08
CA VAL A 2 -25.23 -32.40 52.94
C VAL A 2 -25.78 -31.77 51.67
N VAL A 3 -26.69 -30.78 51.76
CA VAL A 3 -27.26 -30.08 50.59
C VAL A 3 -26.21 -29.20 49.89
N MET A 4 -25.34 -28.55 50.64
CA MET A 4 -24.28 -27.70 50.15
C MET A 4 -23.19 -28.52 49.42
N ILE A 5 -22.88 -29.72 49.91
CA ILE A 5 -21.94 -30.66 49.26
C ILE A 5 -22.51 -31.16 47.93
N LYS A 6 -23.79 -31.48 47.87
CA LYS A 6 -24.47 -31.87 46.61
C LYS A 6 -24.51 -30.75 45.58
N LEU A 7 -24.67 -29.50 46.01
CA LEU A 7 -24.64 -28.34 45.12
C LEU A 7 -23.25 -28.09 44.56
N LEU A 8 -22.22 -28.16 45.42
CA LEU A 8 -20.80 -28.03 44.97
C LEU A 8 -20.40 -29.14 43.99
N PHE A 9 -20.86 -30.36 44.22
CA PHE A 9 -20.61 -31.50 43.33
C PHE A 9 -21.28 -31.33 41.96
N ARG A 10 -22.51 -30.77 41.93
CA ARG A 10 -23.20 -30.44 40.67
C ARG A 10 -22.52 -29.33 39.91
N ILE A 11 -22.02 -28.29 40.59
CA ILE A 11 -21.26 -27.19 39.97
C ILE A 11 -19.91 -27.71 39.43
N LEU A 12 -19.25 -28.62 40.13
CA LEU A 12 -18.01 -29.25 39.68
C LEU A 12 -18.22 -30.09 38.40
N ILE A 13 -19.31 -30.92 38.39
CA ILE A 13 -19.67 -31.71 37.21
C ILE A 13 -20.03 -30.79 36.02
N LEU A 14 -20.75 -29.69 36.27
CA LEU A 14 -21.10 -28.74 35.24
C LEU A 14 -19.86 -28.04 34.64
N ASN A 15 -18.84 -27.71 35.45
CA ASN A 15 -17.58 -27.16 34.98
C ASN A 15 -16.75 -28.18 34.17
N ILE A 16 -16.77 -29.46 34.51
CA ILE A 16 -16.09 -30.52 33.76
C ILE A 16 -16.73 -30.72 32.38
N LEU A 17 -18.06 -30.55 32.26
CA LEU A 17 -18.78 -30.60 30.98
C LEU A 17 -18.56 -29.39 30.09
N LEU A 18 -18.06 -28.28 30.63
CA LEU A 18 -17.74 -27.05 29.88
C LEU A 18 -16.28 -27.00 29.36
N ILE A 19 -15.46 -27.99 29.68
CA ILE A 19 -14.14 -28.13 29.06
C ILE A 19 -14.37 -28.59 27.61
N ASN A 20 -14.62 -27.66 26.73
CA ASN A 20 -14.49 -27.91 25.31
C ASN A 20 -13.01 -28.23 25.02
N SER A 21 -12.66 -29.50 25.03
CA SER A 21 -11.41 -29.97 24.47
C SER A 21 -11.44 -29.56 22.98
N SER A 22 -10.65 -28.59 22.60
CA SER A 22 -10.29 -28.40 21.22
C SER A 22 -9.61 -29.70 20.77
N LEU A 23 -10.39 -30.59 20.14
CA LEU A 23 -9.85 -31.81 19.57
C LEU A 23 -8.99 -31.38 18.40
N SER A 24 -7.72 -31.44 18.62
CA SER A 24 -6.71 -31.32 17.57
C SER A 24 -6.74 -32.65 16.78
N GLU A 25 -6.87 -32.58 15.46
CA GLU A 25 -6.91 -33.77 14.59
C GLU A 25 -5.58 -33.94 13.88
N VAL A 26 -4.93 -35.08 14.05
CA VAL A 26 -3.68 -35.46 13.38
C VAL A 26 -3.96 -35.69 11.88
N ILE A 27 -3.26 -34.99 11.00
CA ILE A 27 -3.39 -35.15 9.55
C ILE A 27 -2.73 -36.48 9.11
N LYS A 28 -3.53 -37.31 8.41
CA LYS A 28 -3.07 -38.57 7.79
C LYS A 28 -2.86 -38.43 6.28
N ASP A 29 -3.60 -37.53 5.65
CA ASP A 29 -3.52 -37.28 4.20
C ASP A 29 -3.85 -35.84 3.86
N ILE A 30 -3.35 -35.35 2.71
CA ILE A 30 -3.54 -33.98 2.24
C ILE A 30 -4.03 -34.02 0.79
N ASN A 31 -5.18 -33.41 0.54
CA ASN A 31 -5.78 -33.29 -0.77
C ASN A 31 -5.77 -31.82 -1.22
N ILE A 32 -4.98 -31.52 -2.25
CA ILE A 32 -4.85 -30.16 -2.81
C ILE A 32 -5.54 -30.12 -4.15
N LYS A 33 -6.38 -29.08 -4.37
CA LYS A 33 -7.14 -28.86 -5.61
C LYS A 33 -7.11 -27.40 -6.04
N GLY A 34 -7.20 -27.19 -7.35
CA GLY A 34 -7.34 -25.86 -7.95
C GLY A 34 -6.01 -25.19 -8.32
N ASN A 35 -4.88 -25.77 -7.92
CA ASN A 35 -3.57 -25.35 -8.40
C ASN A 35 -3.35 -25.82 -9.86
N GLN A 36 -2.73 -24.97 -10.66
CA GLN A 36 -2.41 -25.23 -12.08
C GLN A 36 -0.91 -25.12 -12.36
N ARG A 37 -0.28 -24.06 -11.86
CA ARG A 37 1.14 -23.75 -12.08
C ARG A 37 2.00 -24.07 -10.88
N ILE A 38 1.43 -24.01 -9.69
CA ILE A 38 2.16 -24.23 -8.44
C ILE A 38 1.99 -25.68 -8.03
N SER A 39 3.08 -26.41 -7.85
CA SER A 39 3.01 -27.83 -7.50
C SER A 39 2.50 -28.03 -6.07
N ASN A 40 1.94 -29.22 -5.79
CA ASN A 40 1.50 -29.57 -4.45
C ASN A 40 2.62 -29.44 -3.43
N GLU A 41 3.82 -29.90 -3.76
CA GLU A 41 5.00 -29.84 -2.91
C GLU A 41 5.36 -28.41 -2.55
N THR A 42 5.27 -27.49 -3.52
CA THR A 42 5.50 -26.06 -3.28
C THR A 42 4.47 -25.49 -2.33
N ILE A 43 3.19 -25.85 -2.48
CA ILE A 43 2.11 -25.39 -1.59
C ILE A 43 2.33 -25.89 -0.16
N LEU A 44 2.73 -27.15 0.00
CA LEU A 44 3.04 -27.73 1.30
C LEU A 44 4.18 -26.98 2.00
N VAL A 45 5.25 -26.67 1.27
CA VAL A 45 6.40 -25.91 1.78
C VAL A 45 5.99 -24.49 2.15
N LEU A 46 5.28 -23.77 1.27
CA LEU A 46 4.85 -22.40 1.51
C LEU A 46 3.88 -22.26 2.69
N GLY A 47 2.98 -23.24 2.83
CA GLY A 47 2.04 -23.30 3.96
C GLY A 47 2.66 -23.86 5.23
N ASP A 48 3.85 -24.48 5.17
CA ASP A 48 4.45 -25.24 6.26
C ASP A 48 3.52 -26.38 6.73
N ILE A 49 3.00 -27.15 5.77
CA ILE A 49 2.02 -28.20 5.98
C ILE A 49 2.73 -29.55 5.99
N ASN A 50 2.58 -30.30 7.08
CA ASN A 50 3.24 -31.59 7.27
C ASN A 50 2.22 -32.68 7.63
N ILE A 51 2.35 -33.87 7.01
CA ILE A 51 1.60 -35.06 7.40
C ILE A 51 2.07 -35.50 8.79
N GLY A 52 1.12 -35.92 9.62
CA GLY A 52 1.40 -36.33 10.99
C GLY A 52 1.40 -35.20 12.01
N SER A 53 1.27 -33.97 11.55
CA SER A 53 1.08 -32.81 12.43
C SER A 53 -0.36 -32.71 12.91
N ASP A 54 -0.50 -32.05 14.02
CA ASP A 54 -1.75 -31.80 14.70
C ASP A 54 -2.13 -30.32 14.48
N TYR A 55 -3.31 -30.06 13.92
CA TYR A 55 -3.70 -28.71 13.58
C TYR A 55 -5.02 -28.31 14.24
N ASN A 56 -4.96 -27.25 15.02
CA ASN A 56 -6.13 -26.55 15.53
C ASN A 56 -6.56 -25.43 14.57
N SER A 57 -7.68 -24.78 14.87
CA SER A 57 -8.23 -23.69 14.03
C SER A 57 -7.25 -22.53 13.83
N ASP A 58 -6.43 -22.19 14.83
CA ASP A 58 -5.48 -21.08 14.75
C ASP A 58 -4.30 -21.43 13.81
N GLU A 59 -3.85 -22.67 13.85
CA GLU A 59 -2.81 -23.18 12.98
C GLU A 59 -3.28 -23.25 11.51
N LEU A 60 -4.52 -23.71 11.27
CA LEU A 60 -5.12 -23.66 9.92
C LEU A 60 -5.23 -22.22 9.40
N ASN A 61 -5.63 -21.27 10.24
CA ASN A 61 -5.64 -19.84 9.90
C ASN A 61 -4.24 -19.31 9.60
N ASN A 62 -3.20 -19.77 10.29
CA ASN A 62 -1.84 -19.40 10.03
C ASN A 62 -1.33 -19.94 8.68
N ILE A 63 -1.70 -21.16 8.31
CA ILE A 63 -1.42 -21.71 6.98
C ILE A 63 -2.05 -20.83 5.89
N ILE A 64 -3.34 -20.50 6.05
CA ILE A 64 -4.05 -19.61 5.12
C ILE A 64 -3.31 -18.27 4.98
N LYS A 65 -2.91 -17.65 6.09
CA LYS A 65 -2.15 -16.38 6.07
C LYS A 65 -0.80 -16.52 5.37
N LYS A 66 -0.04 -17.60 5.63
CA LYS A 66 1.24 -17.88 4.95
C LYS A 66 1.05 -17.97 3.45
N LEU A 67 0.05 -18.72 2.99
CA LEU A 67 -0.25 -18.89 1.59
C LEU A 67 -0.72 -17.58 0.92
N TYR A 68 -1.61 -16.80 1.56
CA TYR A 68 -2.02 -15.48 1.04
C TYR A 68 -0.86 -14.49 0.94
N ASN A 69 0.07 -14.51 1.89
CA ASN A 69 1.23 -13.62 1.87
C ASN A 69 2.18 -13.87 0.69
N THR A 70 2.07 -15.01 0.03
CA THR A 70 2.84 -15.30 -1.19
C THR A 70 2.33 -14.53 -2.41
N GLU A 71 1.09 -14.03 -2.34
CA GLU A 71 0.35 -13.40 -3.46
C GLU A 71 0.12 -14.33 -4.66
N PHE A 72 0.37 -15.63 -4.50
CA PHE A 72 0.11 -16.61 -5.58
C PHE A 72 -1.36 -16.99 -5.73
N PHE A 73 -2.15 -16.80 -4.68
CA PHE A 73 -3.52 -17.28 -4.61
C PHE A 73 -4.52 -16.15 -4.41
N GLU A 74 -5.57 -16.17 -5.24
CA GLU A 74 -6.73 -15.28 -5.13
C GLU A 74 -7.68 -15.75 -4.02
N ASN A 75 -7.85 -17.08 -3.92
CA ASN A 75 -8.68 -17.68 -2.90
C ASN A 75 -8.05 -18.94 -2.32
N ILE A 76 -8.23 -19.12 -1.01
CA ILE A 76 -7.73 -20.27 -0.25
C ILE A 76 -8.81 -20.72 0.71
N SER A 77 -9.18 -21.99 0.62
CA SER A 77 -10.08 -22.66 1.55
C SER A 77 -9.42 -23.91 2.11
N ILE A 78 -9.35 -24.02 3.43
CA ILE A 78 -8.76 -25.18 4.11
C ILE A 78 -9.82 -25.79 5.03
N ASN A 79 -9.99 -27.11 4.92
CA ASN A 79 -10.95 -27.90 5.67
C ASN A 79 -10.30 -29.19 6.15
N LEU A 80 -10.35 -29.47 7.43
CA LEU A 80 -9.89 -30.72 8.02
C LEU A 80 -11.09 -31.61 8.35
N ASN A 81 -11.20 -32.75 7.64
CA ASN A 81 -12.29 -33.71 7.83
C ASN A 81 -11.73 -35.12 7.85
N ASN A 82 -12.06 -35.91 8.86
CA ASN A 82 -11.64 -37.30 8.99
C ASN A 82 -10.10 -37.49 8.84
N ASN A 83 -9.33 -36.62 9.45
CA ASN A 83 -7.85 -36.58 9.35
C ASN A 83 -7.31 -36.33 7.95
N ILE A 84 -8.12 -35.83 7.01
CA ILE A 84 -7.71 -35.41 5.68
C ILE A 84 -7.79 -33.89 5.60
N LEU A 85 -6.66 -33.26 5.32
CA LEU A 85 -6.60 -31.82 5.07
C LEU A 85 -6.95 -31.54 3.60
N ASN A 86 -8.11 -30.95 3.36
CA ASN A 86 -8.53 -30.52 2.04
C ASN A 86 -8.16 -29.05 1.85
N VAL A 87 -7.28 -28.77 0.90
CA VAL A 87 -6.83 -27.42 0.50
C VAL A 87 -7.37 -27.13 -0.88
N THR A 88 -8.26 -26.16 -1.00
CA THR A 88 -8.80 -25.71 -2.29
C THR A 88 -8.27 -24.30 -2.58
N LEU A 89 -7.70 -24.11 -3.77
CA LEU A 89 -6.99 -22.89 -4.15
C LEU A 89 -7.53 -22.36 -5.46
N ILE A 90 -7.46 -21.02 -5.61
CA ILE A 90 -7.58 -20.36 -6.91
C ILE A 90 -6.30 -19.52 -7.07
N GLU A 91 -5.55 -19.76 -8.11
CA GLU A 91 -4.31 -19.03 -8.37
C GLU A 91 -4.59 -17.64 -8.94
N ASN A 92 -3.86 -16.63 -8.47
CA ASN A 92 -3.84 -15.31 -9.09
C ASN A 92 -3.31 -15.42 -10.53
N PRO A 93 -3.85 -14.64 -11.48
CA PRO A 93 -3.33 -14.62 -12.84
C PRO A 93 -1.89 -14.10 -12.88
N ILE A 94 -1.13 -14.51 -13.89
CA ILE A 94 0.22 -14.00 -14.16
C ILE A 94 0.13 -12.77 -15.07
N ILE A 95 0.98 -11.80 -14.80
CA ILE A 95 1.17 -10.66 -15.70
C ILE A 95 2.00 -11.10 -16.92
N GLU A 96 1.41 -11.09 -18.10
CA GLU A 96 2.11 -11.34 -19.35
C GLU A 96 2.96 -10.15 -19.76
N ASP A 97 2.36 -8.95 -19.68
CA ASP A 97 2.98 -7.72 -20.08
C ASP A 97 2.43 -6.52 -19.30
N ILE A 98 3.30 -5.53 -19.06
CA ILE A 98 2.95 -4.24 -18.46
C ILE A 98 3.43 -3.14 -19.38
N GLN A 99 2.50 -2.30 -19.83
CA GLN A 99 2.78 -1.13 -20.64
C GLN A 99 2.33 0.14 -19.92
N ILE A 100 3.16 1.17 -19.98
CA ILE A 100 2.83 2.51 -19.49
C ILE A 100 2.76 3.46 -20.68
N ASP A 101 1.58 4.04 -20.90
CA ASP A 101 1.29 4.95 -21.99
C ASP A 101 1.03 6.37 -21.48
N GLY A 102 1.05 7.35 -22.40
CA GLY A 102 0.73 8.76 -22.13
C GLY A 102 1.91 9.62 -21.66
N ILE A 103 3.06 9.03 -21.31
CA ILE A 103 4.27 9.76 -20.90
C ILE A 103 5.26 9.88 -22.06
N LYS A 104 5.70 11.11 -22.36
CA LYS A 104 6.64 11.38 -23.45
C LYS A 104 8.09 11.00 -23.13
N SER A 105 8.48 11.10 -21.87
CA SER A 105 9.85 10.84 -21.39
C SER A 105 10.08 9.35 -21.19
N LYS A 106 10.89 8.71 -22.03
CA LYS A 106 11.29 7.30 -21.86
C LYS A 106 11.95 7.05 -20.52
N GLN A 107 12.82 7.96 -20.07
CA GLN A 107 13.47 7.84 -18.76
C GLN A 107 12.44 7.84 -17.60
N THR A 108 11.38 8.65 -17.69
CA THR A 108 10.32 8.65 -16.70
C THR A 108 9.56 7.32 -16.72
N VAL A 109 9.26 6.77 -17.89
CA VAL A 109 8.62 5.45 -18.02
C VAL A 109 9.48 4.36 -17.38
N GLU A 110 10.79 4.34 -17.64
CA GLU A 110 11.73 3.39 -17.01
C GLU A 110 11.72 3.51 -15.49
N ILE A 111 11.79 4.72 -14.94
CA ILE A 111 11.73 4.97 -13.50
C ILE A 111 10.41 4.41 -12.90
N LEU A 112 9.28 4.63 -13.57
CA LEU A 112 7.99 4.15 -13.11
C LEU A 112 7.92 2.61 -13.16
N ILE A 113 8.36 1.99 -14.28
CA ILE A 113 8.42 0.54 -14.40
C ILE A 113 9.32 -0.07 -13.33
N ASP A 114 10.45 0.55 -13.01
CA ASP A 114 11.34 0.05 -11.95
C ASP A 114 10.74 0.20 -10.56
N ALA A 115 9.99 1.27 -10.31
CA ALA A 115 9.43 1.59 -9.01
C ALA A 115 8.21 0.73 -8.63
N ILE A 116 7.34 0.38 -9.59
CA ILE A 116 6.12 -0.39 -9.32
C ILE A 116 6.44 -1.82 -8.85
N LYS A 117 5.53 -2.40 -8.05
CA LYS A 117 5.65 -3.78 -7.55
C LYS A 117 5.29 -4.82 -8.60
N LEU A 118 4.26 -4.53 -9.39
CA LEU A 118 3.81 -5.40 -10.48
C LEU A 118 4.90 -5.51 -11.55
N LYS A 119 5.22 -6.72 -11.96
CA LYS A 119 6.26 -7.03 -12.97
C LYS A 119 5.77 -8.16 -13.88
N ASN A 120 6.31 -8.20 -15.07
CA ASN A 120 6.08 -9.33 -15.98
C ASN A 120 6.43 -10.66 -15.30
N ARG A 121 5.63 -11.69 -15.51
CA ARG A 121 5.75 -13.04 -14.94
C ARG A 121 5.52 -13.12 -13.40
N LYS A 122 5.06 -12.06 -12.77
CA LYS A 122 4.61 -12.08 -11.37
C LYS A 122 3.09 -12.22 -11.30
N SER A 123 2.60 -12.63 -10.14
CA SER A 123 1.17 -12.68 -9.90
C SER A 123 0.57 -11.28 -9.92
N PHE A 124 -0.60 -11.17 -10.51
CA PHE A 124 -1.41 -9.95 -10.48
C PHE A 124 -2.35 -9.98 -9.27
N THR A 125 -2.36 -8.91 -8.50
CA THR A 125 -3.39 -8.67 -7.47
C THR A 125 -3.92 -7.26 -7.61
N GLU A 126 -5.22 -7.07 -7.38
CA GLU A 126 -5.85 -5.76 -7.43
C GLU A 126 -5.26 -4.80 -6.39
N ASP A 127 -4.91 -5.31 -5.20
CA ASP A 127 -4.28 -4.53 -4.13
C ASP A 127 -2.90 -3.98 -4.56
N SER A 128 -2.08 -4.80 -5.22
CA SER A 128 -0.79 -4.35 -5.77
C SER A 128 -0.97 -3.31 -6.87
N LEU A 129 -1.99 -3.46 -7.72
CA LEU A 129 -2.31 -2.46 -8.75
C LEU A 129 -2.68 -1.11 -8.13
N GLN A 130 -3.55 -1.08 -7.12
CA GLN A 130 -3.96 0.17 -6.46
C GLN A 130 -2.78 0.86 -5.75
N LYS A 131 -1.89 0.07 -5.14
CA LYS A 131 -0.65 0.58 -4.53
C LYS A 131 0.28 1.18 -5.60
N ASP A 132 0.45 0.50 -6.71
CA ASP A 132 1.29 0.98 -7.82
C ASP A 132 0.73 2.23 -8.48
N ILE A 133 -0.60 2.31 -8.70
CA ILE A 133 -1.26 3.53 -9.19
C ILE A 133 -0.99 4.71 -8.23
N THR A 134 -1.10 4.48 -6.93
CA THR A 134 -0.84 5.51 -5.92
C THR A 134 0.62 5.94 -5.95
N LEU A 135 1.55 5.00 -6.08
CA LEU A 135 2.98 5.26 -6.19
C LEU A 135 3.30 6.09 -7.44
N ILE A 136 2.78 5.69 -8.60
CA ILE A 136 2.93 6.42 -9.88
C ILE A 136 2.44 7.87 -9.73
N LYS A 137 1.24 8.05 -9.19
CA LYS A 137 0.69 9.40 -8.94
C LYS A 137 1.61 10.23 -8.04
N ASN A 138 2.16 9.65 -6.99
CA ASN A 138 3.05 10.34 -6.08
C ASN A 138 4.38 10.72 -6.74
N ILE A 139 5.00 9.82 -7.52
CA ILE A 139 6.23 10.10 -8.27
C ILE A 139 6.00 11.28 -9.24
N LEU A 140 4.92 11.25 -10.00
CA LEU A 140 4.62 12.30 -10.98
C LEU A 140 4.26 13.63 -10.30
N LYS A 141 3.54 13.60 -9.16
CA LYS A 141 3.30 14.82 -8.37
C LYS A 141 4.57 15.45 -7.85
N THR A 142 5.56 14.67 -7.41
CA THR A 142 6.87 15.23 -7.00
C THR A 142 7.63 15.88 -8.16
N SER A 143 7.33 15.48 -9.40
CA SER A 143 7.86 16.08 -10.63
C SER A 143 7.04 17.29 -11.13
N GLY A 144 6.01 17.69 -10.36
CA GLY A 144 5.18 18.86 -10.65
C GLY A 144 3.87 18.57 -11.40
N TYR A 145 3.57 17.32 -11.72
CA TYR A 145 2.30 16.92 -12.36
C TYR A 145 1.22 16.68 -11.30
N TYR A 146 0.71 17.75 -10.71
CA TYR A 146 -0.23 17.65 -9.58
C TYR A 146 -1.57 17.05 -9.97
N PHE A 147 -2.04 17.28 -11.18
CA PHE A 147 -3.34 16.83 -11.71
C PHE A 147 -3.25 15.54 -12.52
N VAL A 148 -2.21 14.75 -12.30
CA VAL A 148 -2.03 13.49 -13.02
C VAL A 148 -3.20 12.54 -12.79
N GLU A 149 -3.74 12.01 -13.87
CA GLU A 149 -4.70 10.93 -13.88
C GLU A 149 -4.01 9.64 -14.34
N VAL A 150 -4.31 8.55 -13.66
CA VAL A 150 -3.76 7.22 -13.97
C VAL A 150 -4.91 6.26 -14.08
N THR A 151 -5.10 5.69 -15.24
CA THR A 151 -6.20 4.79 -15.58
C THR A 151 -5.66 3.43 -16.02
N PRO A 152 -5.84 2.36 -15.24
CA PRO A 152 -5.43 1.03 -15.64
C PRO A 152 -6.46 0.39 -16.57
N SER A 153 -5.99 -0.39 -17.55
CA SER A 153 -6.77 -1.27 -18.39
C SER A 153 -6.23 -2.69 -18.28
N ILE A 154 -7.09 -3.65 -17.92
CA ILE A 154 -6.72 -5.04 -17.67
C ILE A 154 -7.40 -5.93 -18.72
N SER A 155 -6.61 -6.61 -19.53
CA SER A 155 -7.10 -7.64 -20.47
C SER A 155 -6.79 -9.02 -19.89
N LYS A 156 -7.84 -9.79 -19.59
CA LYS A 156 -7.73 -11.14 -19.00
C LYS A 156 -7.73 -12.21 -20.08
N ASN A 157 -6.85 -13.18 -19.95
CA ASN A 157 -6.86 -14.44 -20.68
C ASN A 157 -7.18 -15.58 -19.70
N ASN A 158 -8.42 -16.06 -19.75
CA ASN A 158 -8.90 -17.08 -18.81
C ASN A 158 -8.29 -18.47 -19.07
N GLU A 159 -7.93 -18.78 -20.34
CA GLU A 159 -7.34 -20.08 -20.69
C GLU A 159 -5.93 -20.23 -20.10
N LEU A 160 -5.15 -19.14 -20.11
CA LEU A 160 -3.78 -19.13 -19.58
C LEU A 160 -3.70 -18.63 -18.13
N ASN A 161 -4.83 -18.29 -17.52
CA ASN A 161 -4.90 -17.59 -16.22
C ASN A 161 -3.88 -16.44 -16.15
N SER A 162 -3.97 -15.51 -17.11
CA SER A 162 -3.02 -14.41 -17.25
C SER A 162 -3.71 -13.08 -17.53
N VAL A 163 -2.98 -11.98 -17.33
CA VAL A 163 -3.43 -10.61 -17.59
C VAL A 163 -2.38 -9.82 -18.34
N ARG A 164 -2.84 -8.96 -19.25
CA ARG A 164 -2.04 -7.85 -19.80
C ARG A 164 -2.52 -6.55 -19.19
N LEU A 165 -1.60 -5.75 -18.67
CA LEU A 165 -1.87 -4.50 -17.99
C LEU A 165 -1.35 -3.33 -18.83
N VAL A 166 -2.24 -2.40 -19.15
CA VAL A 166 -1.89 -1.09 -19.74
C VAL A 166 -2.25 -0.02 -18.73
N ILE A 167 -1.28 0.78 -18.34
CA ILE A 167 -1.47 1.93 -17.44
C ILE A 167 -1.39 3.20 -18.27
N ASP A 168 -2.55 3.78 -18.56
CA ASP A 168 -2.65 5.04 -19.30
C ASP A 168 -2.54 6.23 -18.35
N ILE A 169 -1.63 7.16 -18.66
CA ILE A 169 -1.29 8.29 -17.80
C ILE A 169 -1.53 9.58 -18.55
N ASN A 170 -2.45 10.37 -18.04
CA ASN A 170 -2.60 11.77 -18.44
C ASN A 170 -1.84 12.64 -17.42
N GLU A 171 -0.65 13.13 -17.80
CA GLU A 171 0.18 13.95 -16.91
C GLU A 171 -0.51 15.26 -16.50
N GLY A 172 -1.37 15.81 -17.35
CA GLY A 172 -1.93 17.14 -17.17
C GLY A 172 -0.87 18.25 -17.20
N PRO A 173 -1.25 19.50 -16.90
CA PRO A 173 -0.32 20.61 -16.83
C PRO A 173 0.53 20.54 -15.54
N LYS A 174 1.78 20.99 -15.63
CA LYS A 174 2.61 21.16 -14.44
C LYS A 174 2.07 22.29 -13.55
N ALA A 175 1.92 21.99 -12.26
CA ALA A 175 1.44 22.93 -11.26
C ALA A 175 2.56 23.86 -10.79
N ARG A 176 2.53 25.14 -11.17
CA ARG A 176 3.51 26.15 -10.79
C ARG A 176 3.00 27.00 -9.64
N VAL A 177 3.89 27.40 -8.72
CA VAL A 177 3.59 28.34 -7.65
C VAL A 177 3.80 29.76 -8.16
N LYS A 178 2.74 30.58 -8.20
CA LYS A 178 2.80 31.97 -8.68
C LYS A 178 3.14 32.93 -7.56
N ASN A 179 2.62 32.69 -6.36
CA ASN A 179 2.80 33.56 -5.20
C ASN A 179 2.93 32.74 -3.92
N ILE A 180 3.84 33.18 -3.05
CA ILE A 180 4.00 32.62 -1.70
C ILE A 180 3.81 33.76 -0.70
N SER A 181 2.88 33.57 0.24
CA SER A 181 2.57 34.56 1.25
C SER A 181 2.64 33.97 2.66
N PHE A 182 2.97 34.81 3.64
CA PHE A 182 3.08 34.42 5.04
C PHE A 182 2.01 35.16 5.84
N ILE A 183 1.20 34.44 6.58
CA ILE A 183 0.10 34.97 7.35
C ILE A 183 0.34 34.70 8.84
N GLY A 184 0.03 35.64 9.73
CA GLY A 184 0.15 35.50 11.17
C GLY A 184 0.93 36.64 11.82
N ASP A 185 1.29 36.47 13.11
CA ASP A 185 2.09 37.43 13.87
C ASP A 185 3.58 37.31 13.51
N LYS A 186 3.95 37.79 12.34
CA LYS A 186 5.32 37.74 11.83
C LYS A 186 6.13 38.96 12.26
N LYS A 187 7.33 38.69 12.76
CA LYS A 187 8.31 39.71 13.13
C LYS A 187 9.29 40.05 12.03
N ILE A 188 9.29 39.28 10.95
CA ILE A 188 10.23 39.35 9.83
C ILE A 188 9.46 39.59 8.54
N LYS A 189 10.02 40.43 7.67
CA LYS A 189 9.41 40.80 6.38
C LYS A 189 9.37 39.59 5.45
N ASP A 190 8.29 39.45 4.68
CA ASP A 190 8.07 38.35 3.72
C ASP A 190 9.24 38.14 2.77
N LYS A 191 9.83 39.23 2.25
CA LYS A 191 11.02 39.16 1.39
C LYS A 191 12.15 38.33 2.03
N LYS A 192 12.37 38.48 3.34
CA LYS A 192 13.42 37.74 4.05
C LYS A 192 13.01 36.29 4.28
N LEU A 193 11.74 36.04 4.56
CA LEU A 193 11.21 34.67 4.71
C LEU A 193 11.26 33.90 3.39
N LEU A 194 11.01 34.54 2.24
CA LEU A 194 11.17 33.95 0.91
C LEU A 194 12.62 33.54 0.60
N GLU A 195 13.62 34.19 1.22
CA GLU A 195 15.02 33.80 1.06
C GLU A 195 15.39 32.57 1.92
N VAL A 196 14.57 32.23 2.92
CA VAL A 196 14.81 31.13 3.88
C VAL A 196 14.25 29.81 3.36
N ILE A 197 13.11 29.85 2.65
CA ILE A 197 12.41 28.67 2.18
C ILE A 197 13.05 28.08 0.90
N ALA A 198 12.76 26.81 0.64
CA ALA A 198 13.21 26.11 -0.55
C ALA A 198 12.28 26.29 -1.75
N SER A 199 10.98 26.50 -1.51
CA SER A 199 9.99 26.81 -2.55
C SER A 199 10.27 28.17 -3.19
N GLU A 200 10.06 28.26 -4.49
CA GLU A 200 10.27 29.49 -5.27
C GLU A 200 9.03 29.88 -6.05
N GLU A 201 8.77 31.18 -6.12
CA GLU A 201 7.75 31.71 -7.03
C GLU A 201 8.18 31.55 -8.49
N HIS A 202 7.24 31.11 -9.34
CA HIS A 202 7.46 31.08 -10.79
C HIS A 202 7.55 32.51 -11.33
N LYS A 203 8.71 32.80 -11.99
CA LYS A 203 8.94 34.04 -12.74
C LYS A 203 9.34 33.66 -14.16
N PHE A 204 9.01 34.50 -15.15
CA PHE A 204 9.23 34.19 -16.58
C PHE A 204 10.70 33.89 -16.93
N TRP A 205 11.65 34.37 -16.12
CA TRP A 205 13.09 34.09 -16.29
C TRP A 205 13.61 32.88 -15.51
N LYS A 206 12.74 32.24 -14.68
CA LYS A 206 13.09 31.03 -13.88
C LYS A 206 12.57 29.74 -14.53
N PHE A 207 12.76 29.57 -15.83
CA PHE A 207 12.23 28.41 -16.56
C PHE A 207 13.02 27.11 -16.36
N ILE A 208 14.19 27.14 -15.71
CA ILE A 208 15.03 25.95 -15.45
C ILE A 208 14.83 25.41 -14.04
N SER A 209 14.29 26.18 -13.09
CA SER A 209 14.16 25.76 -11.70
C SER A 209 12.95 24.82 -11.49
N ASN A 210 13.20 23.63 -10.94
CA ASN A 210 12.12 22.72 -10.52
C ASN A 210 11.47 23.15 -9.19
N LYS A 211 12.06 24.09 -8.45
CA LYS A 211 11.55 24.59 -7.16
C LYS A 211 10.29 25.46 -7.28
N VAL A 212 9.93 25.81 -8.51
CA VAL A 212 8.72 26.57 -8.85
C VAL A 212 7.46 25.70 -8.95
N TYR A 213 7.60 24.38 -8.85
CA TYR A 213 6.45 23.48 -8.86
C TYR A 213 5.99 23.14 -7.45
N LEU A 214 4.67 23.06 -7.26
CA LEU A 214 4.09 22.67 -5.99
C LEU A 214 4.53 21.24 -5.62
N ASN A 215 5.13 21.08 -4.47
CA ASN A 215 5.61 19.80 -3.97
C ASN A 215 5.42 19.73 -2.46
N GLN A 216 4.65 18.75 -1.99
CA GLN A 216 4.33 18.59 -0.57
C GLN A 216 5.58 18.41 0.30
N SER A 217 6.58 17.65 -0.17
CA SER A 217 7.83 17.45 0.58
C SER A 217 8.62 18.73 0.73
N THR A 218 8.60 19.62 -0.30
CA THR A 218 9.23 20.94 -0.24
C THR A 218 8.50 21.85 0.73
N ILE A 219 7.16 21.82 0.78
CA ILE A 219 6.36 22.58 1.73
C ILE A 219 6.69 22.16 3.18
N GLU A 220 6.83 20.87 3.46
CA GLU A 220 7.23 20.40 4.79
C GLU A 220 8.67 20.79 5.15
N LEU A 221 9.56 20.85 4.15
CA LEU A 221 10.90 21.41 4.34
C LEU A 221 10.85 22.91 4.66
N ASP A 222 10.03 23.68 3.96
CA ASP A 222 9.86 25.11 4.15
C ASP A 222 9.39 25.44 5.57
N LYS A 223 8.42 24.69 6.08
CA LYS A 223 7.98 24.82 7.48
C LYS A 223 9.14 24.68 8.47
N ARG A 224 9.96 23.64 8.30
CA ARG A 224 11.13 23.39 9.15
C ARG A 224 12.19 24.48 9.03
N LEU A 225 12.44 24.94 7.80
CA LEU A 225 13.39 26.02 7.55
C LEU A 225 12.96 27.33 8.22
N LEU A 226 11.68 27.69 8.10
CA LEU A 226 11.10 28.86 8.76
C LEU A 226 11.20 28.77 10.29
N GLU A 227 10.77 27.65 10.86
CA GLU A 227 10.85 27.44 12.32
C GLU A 227 12.28 27.53 12.84
N ASN A 228 13.24 26.88 12.16
CA ASN A 228 14.65 26.93 12.53
C ASN A 228 15.23 28.34 12.41
N TYR A 229 14.87 29.06 11.35
CA TYR A 229 15.31 30.44 11.16
C TYR A 229 14.84 31.34 12.30
N TYR A 230 13.55 31.25 12.67
CA TYR A 230 13.02 32.02 13.81
C TYR A 230 13.65 31.61 15.16
N LYS A 231 13.90 30.31 15.39
CA LYS A 231 14.57 29.80 16.60
C LYS A 231 15.99 30.34 16.71
N ASN A 232 16.73 30.44 15.59
CA ASN A 232 18.07 31.00 15.56
C ASN A 232 18.09 32.53 15.89
N LEU A 233 16.96 33.20 15.71
CA LEU A 233 16.76 34.59 16.10
C LEU A 233 16.22 34.77 17.52
N GLY A 234 16.10 33.68 18.32
CA GLY A 234 15.64 33.68 19.68
C GLY A 234 14.13 33.44 19.88
N TYR A 235 13.36 33.20 18.81
CA TYR A 235 11.92 32.94 18.90
C TYR A 235 11.64 31.44 19.10
N TYR A 236 11.95 30.88 20.25
CA TYR A 236 11.91 29.43 20.51
C TYR A 236 10.51 28.82 20.48
N LYS A 237 9.44 29.60 20.67
CA LYS A 237 8.04 29.10 20.67
C LYS A 237 7.35 29.21 19.30
N VAL A 238 8.09 29.58 18.25
CA VAL A 238 7.52 29.68 16.89
C VAL A 238 7.07 28.33 16.38
N LYS A 239 5.92 28.31 15.73
CA LYS A 239 5.41 27.16 14.97
C LYS A 239 4.75 27.65 13.69
N VAL A 240 4.96 26.94 12.59
CA VAL A 240 4.16 27.05 11.38
C VAL A 240 2.96 26.11 11.53
N LEU A 241 1.80 26.68 11.83
CA LEU A 241 0.59 25.91 12.16
C LEU A 241 0.05 25.16 10.93
N ASN A 242 -0.10 25.88 9.82
CA ASN A 242 -0.69 25.34 8.59
C ASN A 242 0.03 25.91 7.36
N SER A 243 -0.06 25.19 6.27
CA SER A 243 0.24 25.66 4.91
C SER A 243 -0.95 25.33 4.01
N PHE A 244 -1.35 26.27 3.20
CA PHE A 244 -2.46 26.13 2.26
C PHE A 244 -1.96 26.38 0.85
N SER A 245 -2.43 25.60 -0.11
CA SER A 245 -2.24 25.88 -1.52
C SER A 245 -3.60 25.99 -2.18
N GLU A 246 -3.83 27.09 -2.86
CA GLU A 246 -5.03 27.35 -3.64
C GLU A 246 -4.65 27.34 -5.13
N PHE A 247 -5.39 26.54 -5.92
CA PHE A 247 -5.25 26.55 -7.37
C PHE A 247 -6.13 27.66 -7.96
N SER A 248 -5.53 28.52 -8.78
CA SER A 248 -6.24 29.61 -9.43
C SER A 248 -6.70 29.22 -10.82
N ASP A 249 -7.75 29.88 -11.33
CA ASP A 249 -8.25 29.70 -12.70
C ASP A 249 -7.21 29.98 -13.80
N GLU A 250 -6.15 30.70 -13.46
CA GLU A 250 -5.02 30.97 -14.34
C GLU A 250 -4.02 29.80 -14.46
N GLY A 251 -4.27 28.66 -13.80
CA GLY A 251 -3.40 27.48 -13.86
C GLY A 251 -2.16 27.51 -12.96
N TYR A 252 -2.18 28.31 -11.89
CA TYR A 252 -1.11 28.44 -10.92
C TYR A 252 -1.59 28.18 -9.49
N PHE A 253 -0.66 27.77 -8.63
CA PHE A 253 -0.89 27.72 -7.20
C PHE A 253 -0.47 29.02 -6.49
N LYS A 254 -1.23 29.40 -5.47
CA LYS A 254 -0.86 30.33 -4.41
C LYS A 254 -0.58 29.50 -3.17
N LEU A 255 0.54 29.70 -2.50
CA LEU A 255 0.97 29.00 -1.28
C LEU A 255 1.02 29.99 -0.11
#